data_7cf059036d9d2c3d98483efb5bcff3f2
#
_entry.id   7cf059036d9d2c3d98483efb5bcff3f2
#
_cell.length_a   1.000
_cell.length_b   1.000
_cell.length_c   1.000
_cell.angle_alpha   90.00
_cell.angle_beta   90.00
_cell.angle_gamma   90.00
#
_symmetry.space_group_name_H-M   'P 1'
#
loop_
_entity.id
_entity.type
_entity.pdbx_description
1 polymer ?
#
loop_
_entity_poly.entity_id
_entity_poly.type
_entity_poly.pdbx_seq_one_letter_code
_entity_poly.pdbx_strand_id
1 'polypeptide(L)'
;MVHITVPDWVVHKPDERTKRTTIYSVSVHPDGTRIATGGLDTKIRIWATAPILDEDAREPRHLCTLARHTGAVLAVRFSHSGRYLVSGSDDTVAVVWELDESAAPTSFGSSEPALEHWRMHRRLPGHTSDVTDVSWSESDTYLATVGLDSLVIIWSGDTFDRVRTIRGHHGFVKGVAFDPTELFLATSSDDRTVKVWRTHDWGLEASISDPFRSSPSSTFFHRLSWTPDGKFLLTANAMNGPVFVSSIVERYTWASDLALVGHEHAVSVAACSPQWFQRPDQPPVSVVALGAQDQTVSVWVTGIPRPLLVARDLFERHVMDMQ
;
A
#
# COMPACT_ATOMS: atom_id res chain seq x y z
N MET A 1 -17.41 -19.81 -6.91
CA MET A 1 -16.63 -19.59 -8.14
C MET A 1 -15.85 -18.29 -7.92
N VAL A 2 -14.54 -18.28 -8.14
CA VAL A 2 -13.74 -17.06 -8.08
C VAL A 2 -13.82 -16.39 -9.44
N HIS A 3 -14.17 -15.11 -9.48
CA HIS A 3 -14.18 -14.30 -10.69
C HIS A 3 -12.98 -13.34 -10.64
N ILE A 4 -12.19 -13.31 -11.72
CA ILE A 4 -11.03 -12.43 -11.85
C ILE A 4 -11.29 -11.51 -13.03
N THR A 5 -11.28 -10.21 -12.79
CA THR A 5 -11.42 -9.18 -13.82
C THR A 5 -10.07 -8.50 -14.03
N VAL A 6 -9.64 -8.40 -15.28
CA VAL A 6 -8.39 -7.70 -15.66
C VAL A 6 -8.76 -6.55 -16.60
N PRO A 7 -8.95 -5.32 -16.06
CA PRO A 7 -9.30 -4.17 -16.88
C PRO A 7 -8.10 -3.72 -17.72
N ASP A 8 -8.19 -3.83 -19.04
CA ASP A 8 -7.11 -3.47 -19.98
C ASP A 8 -6.88 -1.97 -20.15
N TRP A 9 -7.84 -1.16 -19.65
CA TRP A 9 -7.85 0.30 -19.71
C TRP A 9 -7.25 0.98 -18.46
N VAL A 10 -7.05 0.25 -17.35
CA VAL A 10 -6.31 0.78 -16.19
C VAL A 10 -4.83 0.77 -16.51
N VAL A 11 -4.37 1.81 -17.18
CA VAL A 11 -2.99 1.89 -17.69
C VAL A 11 -2.39 3.27 -17.47
N HIS A 12 -1.09 3.28 -17.21
CA HIS A 12 -0.26 4.48 -17.23
C HIS A 12 0.48 4.58 -18.54
N LYS A 13 0.32 5.73 -19.22
CA LYS A 13 1.07 6.06 -20.44
C LYS A 13 1.48 7.53 -20.35
N PRO A 14 2.71 7.90 -20.67
CA PRO A 14 3.13 9.30 -20.74
C PRO A 14 2.35 10.08 -21.82
N ASP A 15 2.10 9.44 -22.94
CA ASP A 15 1.24 9.89 -24.04
C ASP A 15 0.58 8.71 -24.76
N GLU A 16 -0.34 8.97 -25.68
CA GLU A 16 -1.09 7.92 -26.40
C GLU A 16 -0.21 7.02 -27.29
N ARG A 17 0.97 7.46 -27.67
CA ARG A 17 1.90 6.76 -28.58
C ARG A 17 2.94 5.93 -27.83
N THR A 18 3.06 6.10 -26.53
CA THR A 18 4.08 5.42 -25.74
C THR A 18 3.59 4.08 -25.20
N LYS A 19 4.56 3.23 -24.83
CA LYS A 19 4.28 1.96 -24.17
C LYS A 19 3.71 2.21 -22.76
N ARG A 20 2.94 1.23 -22.27
CA ARG A 20 2.48 1.18 -20.87
C ARG A 20 3.66 1.28 -19.93
N THR A 21 3.54 2.11 -18.90
CA THR A 21 4.55 2.25 -17.84
C THR A 21 4.11 1.48 -16.59
N THR A 22 5.05 1.23 -15.70
CA THR A 22 4.81 0.49 -14.47
C THR A 22 3.90 1.29 -13.54
N ILE A 23 2.89 0.62 -12.98
CA ILE A 23 2.11 1.07 -11.84
C ILE A 23 2.79 0.51 -10.59
N TYR A 24 3.10 1.37 -9.63
CA TYR A 24 3.80 0.99 -8.39
C TYR A 24 2.86 0.84 -7.21
N SER A 25 1.73 1.53 -7.23
CA SER A 25 0.82 1.52 -6.11
C SER A 25 -0.63 1.70 -6.55
N VAL A 26 -1.52 1.08 -5.77
CA VAL A 26 -2.96 1.16 -5.93
C VAL A 26 -3.60 1.45 -4.58
N SER A 27 -4.69 2.22 -4.57
CA SER A 27 -5.51 2.43 -3.38
C SER A 27 -6.98 2.54 -3.75
N VAL A 28 -7.83 1.87 -3.01
CA VAL A 28 -9.28 1.92 -3.16
C VAL A 28 -9.84 2.97 -2.21
N HIS A 29 -10.72 3.83 -2.70
CA HIS A 29 -11.40 4.79 -1.85
C HIS A 29 -12.36 4.08 -0.87
N PRO A 30 -12.51 4.53 0.39
CA PRO A 30 -13.33 3.84 1.39
C PRO A 30 -14.79 3.62 0.99
N ASP A 31 -15.37 4.48 0.16
CA ASP A 31 -16.73 4.31 -0.37
C ASP A 31 -16.84 3.24 -1.48
N GLY A 32 -15.70 2.69 -1.91
CA GLY A 32 -15.63 1.67 -2.95
C GLY A 32 -15.89 2.18 -4.38
N THR A 33 -16.05 3.48 -4.61
CA THR A 33 -16.42 4.04 -5.93
C THR A 33 -15.24 4.41 -6.80
N ARG A 34 -14.05 4.54 -6.22
CA ARG A 34 -12.83 5.03 -6.89
C ARG A 34 -11.61 4.18 -6.58
N ILE A 35 -10.70 4.15 -7.52
CA ILE A 35 -9.34 3.60 -7.33
C ILE A 35 -8.34 4.65 -7.76
N ALA A 36 -7.32 4.90 -6.95
CA ALA A 36 -6.15 5.68 -7.31
C ALA A 36 -4.98 4.75 -7.68
N THR A 37 -4.25 5.09 -8.73
CA THR A 37 -3.01 4.40 -9.13
C THR A 37 -1.87 5.39 -9.28
N GLY A 38 -0.68 5.04 -8.77
CA GLY A 38 0.55 5.80 -8.92
C GLY A 38 1.57 5.05 -9.76
N GLY A 39 2.30 5.74 -10.64
CA GLY A 39 3.17 5.07 -11.60
C GLY A 39 4.45 5.79 -11.96
N LEU A 40 5.24 5.09 -12.78
CA LEU A 40 6.53 5.56 -13.30
C LEU A 40 6.41 6.84 -14.17
N ASP A 41 5.23 7.10 -14.73
CA ASP A 41 4.96 8.29 -15.54
C ASP A 41 4.76 9.57 -14.71
N THR A 42 5.12 9.55 -13.42
CA THR A 42 5.04 10.66 -12.46
C THR A 42 3.63 11.11 -12.11
N LYS A 43 2.62 10.39 -12.58
CA LYS A 43 1.21 10.76 -12.44
C LYS A 43 0.48 9.84 -11.47
N ILE A 44 -0.59 10.40 -10.90
CA ILE A 44 -1.62 9.63 -10.21
C ILE A 44 -2.85 9.68 -11.10
N ARG A 45 -3.50 8.54 -11.30
CA ARG A 45 -4.78 8.47 -12.01
C ARG A 45 -5.85 7.96 -11.08
N ILE A 46 -7.03 8.56 -11.18
CA ILE A 46 -8.21 8.15 -10.43
C ILE A 46 -9.22 7.57 -11.42
N TRP A 47 -9.71 6.39 -11.10
CA TRP A 47 -10.57 5.57 -11.92
C TRP A 47 -11.86 5.24 -11.18
N ALA A 48 -12.98 5.14 -11.90
CA ALA A 48 -14.22 4.60 -11.33
C ALA A 48 -14.14 3.08 -11.19
N THR A 49 -14.67 2.53 -10.11
CA THR A 49 -14.72 1.08 -9.85
C THR A 49 -15.87 0.40 -10.59
N ALA A 50 -17.01 1.07 -10.79
CA ALA A 50 -18.18 0.49 -11.43
C ALA A 50 -17.85 -0.19 -12.77
N PRO A 51 -17.10 0.43 -13.71
CA PRO A 51 -16.75 -0.23 -14.98
C PRO A 51 -15.73 -1.38 -14.84
N ILE A 52 -15.12 -1.56 -13.67
CA ILE A 52 -14.26 -2.72 -13.38
C ILE A 52 -15.12 -3.91 -12.95
N LEU A 53 -16.17 -3.64 -12.16
CA LEU A 53 -17.05 -4.64 -11.59
C LEU A 53 -18.14 -5.07 -12.58
N ASP A 54 -18.58 -4.16 -13.45
CA ASP A 54 -19.59 -4.37 -14.47
C ASP A 54 -19.15 -3.71 -15.80
N GLU A 55 -18.87 -4.52 -16.81
CA GLU A 55 -18.42 -4.05 -18.13
C GLU A 55 -19.47 -3.22 -18.86
N ASP A 56 -20.76 -3.40 -18.54
CA ASP A 56 -21.88 -2.67 -19.10
C ASP A 56 -22.16 -1.34 -18.38
N ALA A 57 -21.42 -1.04 -17.31
CA ALA A 57 -21.56 0.21 -16.57
C ALA A 57 -21.28 1.42 -17.48
N ARG A 58 -22.17 2.42 -17.39
CA ARG A 58 -22.12 3.64 -18.23
C ARG A 58 -21.23 4.73 -17.65
N GLU A 59 -20.73 4.55 -16.43
CA GLU A 59 -19.86 5.50 -15.77
C GLU A 59 -18.54 5.66 -16.53
N PRO A 60 -17.97 6.87 -16.50
CA PRO A 60 -16.67 7.12 -17.10
C PRO A 60 -15.60 6.28 -16.41
N ARG A 61 -14.73 5.67 -17.19
CA ARG A 61 -13.64 4.82 -16.68
C ARG A 61 -12.56 5.62 -15.95
N HIS A 62 -12.16 6.74 -16.51
CA HIS A 62 -11.13 7.64 -15.97
C HIS A 62 -11.80 8.91 -15.42
N LEU A 63 -11.50 9.27 -14.17
CA LEU A 63 -12.09 10.42 -13.48
C LEU A 63 -11.18 11.65 -13.54
N CYS A 64 -9.88 11.50 -13.23
CA CYS A 64 -8.91 12.57 -13.35
C CYS A 64 -7.46 12.07 -13.31
N THR A 65 -6.54 12.96 -13.71
CA THR A 65 -5.09 12.78 -13.61
C THR A 65 -4.48 13.88 -12.76
N LEU A 66 -3.70 13.51 -11.74
CA LEU A 66 -2.96 14.42 -10.87
C LEU A 66 -1.49 14.42 -11.27
N ALA A 67 -0.98 15.59 -11.67
CA ALA A 67 0.36 15.76 -12.19
C ALA A 67 1.09 16.89 -11.44
N ARG A 68 1.68 16.59 -10.31
CA ARG A 68 2.47 17.53 -9.49
C ARG A 68 3.80 16.96 -9.03
N HIS A 69 3.96 15.64 -9.11
CA HIS A 69 5.26 15.01 -8.87
C HIS A 69 6.17 15.19 -10.09
N THR A 70 7.47 15.29 -9.82
CA THR A 70 8.51 15.37 -10.85
C THR A 70 9.25 14.04 -11.03
N GLY A 71 8.94 13.06 -10.20
CA GLY A 71 9.45 11.72 -10.21
C GLY A 71 8.35 10.66 -10.13
N ALA A 72 8.71 9.39 -10.19
CA ALA A 72 7.79 8.27 -10.14
C ALA A 72 6.96 8.28 -8.84
N VAL A 73 5.66 8.02 -8.93
CA VAL A 73 4.80 7.89 -7.76
C VAL A 73 4.87 6.45 -7.26
N LEU A 74 5.51 6.27 -6.11
CA LEU A 74 5.81 4.96 -5.52
C LEU A 74 4.72 4.45 -4.60
N ALA A 75 3.98 5.35 -3.96
CA ALA A 75 2.89 5.00 -3.04
C ALA A 75 1.70 5.96 -3.20
N VAL A 76 0.50 5.42 -3.11
CA VAL A 76 -0.75 6.19 -3.01
C VAL A 76 -1.65 5.52 -1.97
N ARG A 77 -2.27 6.32 -1.06
CA ARG A 77 -3.24 5.81 -0.06
C ARG A 77 -4.32 6.84 0.20
N PHE A 78 -5.57 6.44 0.06
CA PHE A 78 -6.68 7.23 0.58
C PHE A 78 -6.68 7.22 2.11
N SER A 79 -7.13 8.31 2.72
CA SER A 79 -7.47 8.36 4.13
C SER A 79 -8.71 7.50 4.41
N HIS A 80 -8.89 7.02 5.63
CA HIS A 80 -10.05 6.19 6.01
C HIS A 80 -11.38 6.97 5.92
N SER A 81 -11.33 8.29 6.11
CA SER A 81 -12.48 9.18 5.85
C SER A 81 -12.79 9.37 4.36
N GLY A 82 -11.88 9.01 3.45
CA GLY A 82 -12.00 9.30 2.02
C GLY A 82 -11.73 10.76 1.64
N ARG A 83 -11.55 11.66 2.61
CA ARG A 83 -11.36 13.08 2.33
C ARG A 83 -10.07 13.39 1.62
N TYR A 84 -9.01 12.67 1.97
CA TYR A 84 -7.67 12.92 1.45
C TYR A 84 -7.13 11.70 0.70
N LEU A 85 -6.26 11.98 -0.26
CA LEU A 85 -5.36 11.01 -0.86
C LEU A 85 -3.92 11.49 -0.55
N VAL A 86 -3.04 10.60 -0.16
CA VAL A 86 -1.60 10.90 -0.04
C VAL A 86 -0.82 10.14 -1.10
N SER A 87 0.21 10.77 -1.62
CA SER A 87 1.16 10.14 -2.56
C SER A 87 2.60 10.37 -2.13
N GLY A 88 3.43 9.33 -2.22
CA GLY A 88 4.88 9.38 -2.03
C GLY A 88 5.61 9.15 -3.35
N SER A 89 6.74 9.84 -3.56
CA SER A 89 7.45 9.81 -4.83
C SER A 89 8.97 9.76 -4.65
N ASP A 90 9.69 9.34 -5.69
CA ASP A 90 11.15 9.43 -5.81
C ASP A 90 11.65 10.87 -5.97
N ASP A 91 10.73 11.85 -6.14
CA ASP A 91 11.06 13.27 -6.03
C ASP A 91 11.27 13.75 -4.58
N THR A 92 11.35 12.82 -3.63
CA THR A 92 11.62 13.02 -2.19
C THR A 92 10.48 13.67 -1.39
N VAL A 93 9.32 13.88 -2.00
CA VAL A 93 8.19 14.57 -1.39
C VAL A 93 6.97 13.65 -1.28
N ALA A 94 6.25 13.74 -0.17
CA ALA A 94 4.87 13.28 -0.15
C ALA A 94 3.93 14.47 -0.38
N VAL A 95 2.80 14.20 -1.06
CA VAL A 95 1.78 15.20 -1.37
C VAL A 95 0.43 14.72 -0.88
N VAL A 96 -0.29 15.61 -0.21
CA VAL A 96 -1.69 15.41 0.20
C VAL A 96 -2.59 16.08 -0.81
N TRP A 97 -3.59 15.36 -1.26
CA TRP A 97 -4.61 15.80 -2.21
C TRP A 97 -5.98 15.79 -1.53
N GLU A 98 -6.82 16.72 -1.91
CA GLU A 98 -8.19 16.85 -1.40
C GLU A 98 -9.16 16.99 -2.57
N LEU A 99 -10.29 16.29 -2.51
CA LEU A 99 -11.35 16.42 -3.50
C LEU A 99 -12.04 17.78 -3.32
N ASP A 100 -12.10 18.57 -4.38
CA ASP A 100 -12.82 19.84 -4.43
C ASP A 100 -14.18 19.64 -5.11
N GLU A 101 -15.20 19.34 -4.32
CA GLU A 101 -16.56 19.13 -4.81
C GLU A 101 -17.22 20.41 -5.35
N SER A 102 -16.66 21.58 -5.04
CA SER A 102 -17.20 22.87 -5.48
C SER A 102 -16.70 23.30 -6.86
N ALA A 103 -15.64 22.70 -7.36
CA ALA A 103 -15.06 23.06 -8.64
C ALA A 103 -15.89 22.50 -9.80
N ALA A 104 -16.30 23.39 -10.72
CA ALA A 104 -16.89 22.94 -11.98
C ALA A 104 -15.87 22.15 -12.80
N PRO A 105 -16.27 21.08 -13.53
CA PRO A 105 -15.38 20.35 -14.41
C PRO A 105 -14.79 21.29 -15.48
N THR A 106 -13.57 21.73 -15.29
CA THR A 106 -12.88 22.62 -16.23
C THR A 106 -11.65 21.95 -16.81
N SER A 107 -11.69 21.66 -18.08
CA SER A 107 -10.54 21.23 -18.85
C SER A 107 -9.84 22.45 -19.48
N PHE A 108 -9.14 23.27 -18.69
CA PHE A 108 -8.27 24.28 -19.28
C PHE A 108 -6.89 23.65 -19.52
N GLY A 109 -6.59 23.33 -20.77
CA GLY A 109 -5.23 22.99 -21.21
C GLY A 109 -4.80 21.53 -21.06
N SER A 110 -5.66 20.59 -20.67
CA SER A 110 -5.41 19.15 -20.73
C SER A 110 -6.25 18.50 -21.84
N SER A 111 -5.63 17.56 -22.56
CA SER A 111 -6.33 16.76 -23.59
C SER A 111 -7.31 15.73 -23.03
N GLU A 112 -7.33 15.50 -21.71
CA GLU A 112 -8.23 14.57 -21.04
C GLU A 112 -9.26 15.35 -20.18
N PRO A 113 -10.57 15.07 -20.31
CA PRO A 113 -11.59 15.70 -19.48
C PRO A 113 -11.41 15.23 -18.01
N ALA A 114 -11.21 16.17 -17.10
CA ALA A 114 -11.27 15.91 -15.67
C ALA A 114 -12.73 15.97 -15.21
N LEU A 115 -13.24 14.85 -14.72
CA LEU A 115 -14.60 14.75 -14.16
C LEU A 115 -14.61 15.05 -12.66
N GLU A 116 -13.48 14.87 -12.01
CA GLU A 116 -13.23 15.22 -10.62
C GLU A 116 -12.06 16.18 -10.50
N HIS A 117 -12.17 17.09 -9.54
CA HIS A 117 -11.12 18.03 -9.21
C HIS A 117 -10.48 17.68 -7.88
N TRP A 118 -9.27 17.09 -7.94
CA TRP A 118 -8.42 16.89 -6.78
C TRP A 118 -7.35 17.97 -6.77
N ARG A 119 -7.37 18.83 -5.76
CA ARG A 119 -6.35 19.86 -5.56
C ARG A 119 -5.23 19.38 -4.68
N MET A 120 -4.03 19.86 -4.92
CA MET A 120 -2.93 19.70 -3.99
C MET A 120 -3.23 20.50 -2.72
N HIS A 121 -3.49 19.81 -1.62
CA HIS A 121 -3.77 20.42 -0.32
C HIS A 121 -2.48 20.81 0.39
N ARG A 122 -1.50 19.88 0.48
CA ARG A 122 -0.24 20.13 1.18
C ARG A 122 0.91 19.34 0.54
N ARG A 123 2.10 19.94 0.51
CA ARG A 123 3.36 19.24 0.28
C ARG A 123 4.02 18.93 1.61
N LEU A 124 4.57 17.74 1.77
CA LEU A 124 5.22 17.25 3.00
C LEU A 124 6.72 17.05 2.74
N PRO A 125 7.53 18.12 2.83
CA PRO A 125 8.97 18.02 2.64
C PRO A 125 9.62 17.49 3.94
N GLY A 126 10.60 16.61 3.81
CA GLY A 126 11.30 16.09 4.99
C GLY A 126 12.19 14.90 4.72
N HIS A 127 11.85 14.09 3.71
CA HIS A 127 12.73 13.06 3.21
C HIS A 127 13.84 13.64 2.32
N THR A 128 14.98 13.00 2.33
CA THR A 128 16.14 13.35 1.49
C THR A 128 16.39 12.35 0.37
N SER A 129 15.54 11.33 0.30
CA SER A 129 15.52 10.31 -0.75
C SER A 129 14.08 9.89 -1.02
N ASP A 130 13.88 8.89 -1.88
CA ASP A 130 12.59 8.40 -2.34
C ASP A 130 11.64 8.11 -1.18
N VAL A 131 10.40 8.57 -1.26
CA VAL A 131 9.31 8.20 -0.36
C VAL A 131 8.69 6.91 -0.90
N THR A 132 9.01 5.80 -0.24
CA THR A 132 8.71 4.44 -0.73
C THR A 132 7.33 3.94 -0.33
N ASP A 133 6.83 4.35 0.83
CA ASP A 133 5.50 3.94 1.29
C ASP A 133 4.89 4.98 2.24
N VAL A 134 3.56 4.93 2.36
CA VAL A 134 2.78 5.84 3.20
C VAL A 134 1.62 5.08 3.84
N SER A 135 1.21 5.47 5.05
CA SER A 135 0.10 4.85 5.77
C SER A 135 -0.63 5.87 6.63
N TRP A 136 -1.96 5.80 6.63
CA TRP A 136 -2.82 6.55 7.55
C TRP A 136 -3.13 5.73 8.80
N SER A 137 -3.28 6.40 9.95
CA SER A 137 -3.91 5.78 11.12
C SER A 137 -5.41 5.64 10.88
N GLU A 138 -6.07 4.72 11.59
CA GLU A 138 -7.50 4.39 11.38
C GLU A 138 -8.42 5.60 11.54
N SER A 139 -8.13 6.47 12.50
CA SER A 139 -8.88 7.72 12.75
C SER A 139 -8.42 8.90 11.88
N ASP A 140 -7.51 8.70 10.93
CA ASP A 140 -6.82 9.75 10.16
C ASP A 140 -6.06 10.79 11.03
N THR A 141 -5.86 10.54 12.31
CA THR A 141 -5.14 11.45 13.22
C THR A 141 -3.68 11.60 12.83
N TYR A 142 -3.06 10.54 12.30
CA TYR A 142 -1.68 10.52 11.88
C TYR A 142 -1.52 9.99 10.46
N LEU A 143 -0.52 10.52 9.79
CA LEU A 143 0.02 10.00 8.55
C LEU A 143 1.50 9.66 8.76
N ALA A 144 1.93 8.47 8.35
CA ALA A 144 3.32 8.07 8.33
C ALA A 144 3.85 8.02 6.89
N THR A 145 5.07 8.51 6.68
CA THR A 145 5.82 8.38 5.43
C THR A 145 7.17 7.76 5.70
N VAL A 146 7.63 6.87 4.83
CA VAL A 146 8.93 6.21 4.96
C VAL A 146 9.71 6.29 3.66
N GLY A 147 11.05 6.18 3.75
CA GLY A 147 11.86 6.35 2.55
C GLY A 147 13.24 5.68 2.59
N LEU A 148 13.93 5.80 1.45
CA LEU A 148 15.29 5.28 1.26
C LEU A 148 16.35 6.05 2.07
N ASP A 149 15.97 7.13 2.76
CA ASP A 149 16.81 7.85 3.71
C ASP A 149 16.82 7.22 5.12
N SER A 150 16.21 6.03 5.25
CA SER A 150 16.10 5.28 6.51
C SER A 150 15.25 6.00 7.59
N LEU A 151 14.45 6.98 7.21
CA LEU A 151 13.60 7.73 8.11
C LEU A 151 12.16 7.24 8.07
N VAL A 152 11.50 7.39 9.22
CA VAL A 152 10.04 7.33 9.35
C VAL A 152 9.60 8.71 9.83
N ILE A 153 8.76 9.39 9.09
CA ILE A 153 8.26 10.72 9.46
C ILE A 153 6.76 10.62 9.73
N ILE A 154 6.37 11.12 10.90
CA ILE A 154 4.98 11.17 11.33
C ILE A 154 4.47 12.60 11.18
N TRP A 155 3.32 12.72 10.56
CA TRP A 155 2.60 13.97 10.31
C TRP A 155 1.26 13.96 11.03
N SER A 156 0.80 15.10 11.48
CA SER A 156 -0.59 15.28 11.94
C SER A 156 -1.54 15.13 10.75
N GLY A 157 -2.58 14.34 10.88
CA GLY A 157 -3.59 14.19 9.82
C GLY A 157 -4.49 15.42 9.64
N ASP A 158 -4.59 16.27 10.66
CA ASP A 158 -5.39 17.50 10.60
C ASP A 158 -4.62 18.68 9.99
N THR A 159 -3.40 18.94 10.49
CA THR A 159 -2.62 20.13 10.10
C THR A 159 -1.55 19.83 9.06
N PHE A 160 -1.20 18.55 8.90
CA PHE A 160 -0.08 18.09 8.08
C PHE A 160 1.28 18.66 8.50
N ASP A 161 1.38 19.09 9.75
CA ASP A 161 2.66 19.47 10.35
C ASP A 161 3.39 18.20 10.82
N ARG A 162 4.73 18.28 10.78
CA ARG A 162 5.56 17.16 11.22
C ARG A 162 5.52 17.01 12.74
N VAL A 163 4.98 15.87 13.21
CA VAL A 163 4.90 15.51 14.63
C VAL A 163 6.22 14.91 15.12
N ARG A 164 6.77 13.96 14.34
CA ARG A 164 7.98 13.25 14.75
C ARG A 164 8.79 12.79 13.53
N THR A 165 10.11 12.71 13.71
CA THR A 165 11.01 11.97 12.82
C THR A 165 11.65 10.87 13.65
N ILE A 166 11.38 9.62 13.27
CA ILE A 166 11.92 8.44 13.94
C ILE A 166 13.17 8.01 13.16
N ARG A 167 14.27 7.84 13.91
CA ARG A 167 15.56 7.36 13.44
C ARG A 167 15.88 6.06 14.18
N GLY A 168 15.92 4.95 13.50
CA GLY A 168 16.18 3.66 14.18
C GLY A 168 16.41 2.51 13.22
N HIS A 169 16.06 2.69 11.95
CA HIS A 169 16.51 1.80 10.88
C HIS A 169 17.90 2.20 10.38
N HIS A 170 18.68 1.20 9.96
CA HIS A 170 20.02 1.35 9.39
C HIS A 170 20.07 1.03 7.90
N GLY A 171 18.94 0.77 7.28
CA GLY A 171 18.73 0.50 5.86
C GLY A 171 17.52 1.20 5.32
N PHE A 172 17.28 1.10 4.04
CA PHE A 172 16.13 1.66 3.35
C PHE A 172 14.83 1.15 3.96
N VAL A 173 13.92 2.04 4.34
CA VAL A 173 12.59 1.65 4.83
C VAL A 173 11.66 1.55 3.62
N LYS A 174 11.03 0.39 3.44
CA LYS A 174 10.30 0.03 2.22
C LYS A 174 8.85 -0.39 2.45
N GLY A 175 8.38 -0.31 3.67
CA GLY A 175 6.99 -0.58 4.03
C GLY A 175 6.64 0.02 5.38
N VAL A 176 5.38 0.47 5.50
CA VAL A 176 4.82 1.05 6.72
C VAL A 176 3.34 0.72 6.84
N ALA A 177 2.87 0.38 8.04
CA ALA A 177 1.45 0.18 8.31
C ALA A 177 1.10 0.55 9.75
N PHE A 178 0.08 1.37 9.92
CA PHE A 178 -0.55 1.57 11.23
C PHE A 178 -1.36 0.35 11.63
N ASP A 179 -1.34 0.05 12.90
CA ASP A 179 -2.21 -0.90 13.55
C ASP A 179 -3.66 -0.36 13.60
N PRO A 180 -4.68 -1.14 13.25
CA PRO A 180 -6.08 -0.69 13.26
C PRO A 180 -6.57 -0.26 14.65
N THR A 181 -5.89 -0.67 15.73
CA THR A 181 -6.20 -0.17 17.09
C THR A 181 -5.43 1.09 17.46
N GLU A 182 -4.59 1.60 16.55
CA GLU A 182 -3.78 2.82 16.69
C GLU A 182 -2.75 2.81 17.84
N LEU A 183 -2.44 1.65 18.40
CA LEU A 183 -1.43 1.54 19.46
C LEU A 183 0.00 1.41 18.89
N PHE A 184 0.12 0.92 17.65
CA PHE A 184 1.41 0.65 17.05
C PHE A 184 1.51 1.10 15.60
N LEU A 185 2.73 1.38 15.18
CA LEU A 185 3.14 1.54 13.80
C LEU A 185 4.20 0.50 13.48
N ALA A 186 4.04 -0.25 12.41
CA ALA A 186 5.04 -1.21 11.94
C ALA A 186 5.78 -0.65 10.72
N THR A 187 7.10 -0.88 10.66
CA THR A 187 7.96 -0.50 9.54
C THR A 187 8.88 -1.64 9.15
N SER A 188 9.12 -1.83 7.87
CA SER A 188 10.03 -2.86 7.36
C SER A 188 11.16 -2.26 6.54
N SER A 189 12.37 -2.82 6.67
CA SER A 189 13.60 -2.23 6.13
C SER A 189 14.57 -3.27 5.56
N ASP A 190 15.41 -2.81 4.63
CA ASP A 190 16.57 -3.56 4.12
C ASP A 190 17.63 -3.85 5.19
N ASP A 191 17.53 -3.26 6.38
CA ASP A 191 18.34 -3.64 7.53
C ASP A 191 17.98 -5.02 8.10
N ARG A 192 17.06 -5.73 7.42
CA ARG A 192 16.55 -7.05 7.79
C ARG A 192 15.79 -7.06 9.10
N THR A 193 15.12 -5.98 9.40
CA THR A 193 14.23 -5.89 10.56
C THR A 193 12.86 -5.37 10.17
N VAL A 194 11.86 -5.86 10.88
CA VAL A 194 10.58 -5.20 11.05
C VAL A 194 10.59 -4.60 12.45
N LYS A 195 10.33 -3.31 12.55
CA LYS A 195 10.26 -2.59 13.82
C LYS A 195 8.84 -2.14 14.11
N VAL A 196 8.46 -2.26 15.37
CA VAL A 196 7.17 -1.83 15.88
C VAL A 196 7.39 -0.66 16.83
N TRP A 197 6.67 0.43 16.59
CA TRP A 197 6.77 1.67 17.34
C TRP A 197 5.45 1.96 18.05
N ARG A 198 5.50 2.36 19.29
CA ARG A 198 4.31 2.81 20.07
C ARG A 198 3.86 4.17 19.56
N THR A 199 2.58 4.35 19.33
CA THR A 199 2.04 5.63 18.81
C THR A 199 2.01 6.75 19.84
N HIS A 200 1.89 6.43 21.15
CA HIS A 200 1.76 7.43 22.20
C HIS A 200 3.07 8.21 22.49
N ASP A 201 4.24 7.61 22.24
CA ASP A 201 5.55 8.25 22.49
C ASP A 201 6.54 8.10 21.32
N TRP A 202 6.16 7.35 20.30
CA TRP A 202 6.98 6.99 19.14
C TRP A 202 8.26 6.22 19.52
N GLY A 203 8.25 5.57 20.68
CA GLY A 203 9.32 4.71 21.15
C GLY A 203 9.30 3.34 20.48
N LEU A 204 10.47 2.70 20.37
CA LEU A 204 10.61 1.34 19.89
C LEU A 204 9.97 0.36 20.87
N GLU A 205 9.02 -0.43 20.42
CA GLU A 205 8.39 -1.53 21.16
C GLU A 205 9.09 -2.86 20.90
N ALA A 206 9.31 -3.19 19.61
CA ALA A 206 9.93 -4.44 19.22
C ALA A 206 10.78 -4.28 17.96
N SER A 207 11.79 -5.15 17.84
CA SER A 207 12.60 -5.29 16.63
C SER A 207 12.70 -6.77 16.27
N ILE A 208 12.05 -7.15 15.18
CA ILE A 208 11.91 -8.53 14.71
C ILE A 208 12.91 -8.73 13.58
N SER A 209 13.84 -9.68 13.73
CA SER A 209 14.89 -9.93 12.74
C SER A 209 14.95 -11.39 12.26
N ASP A 210 14.48 -12.33 13.07
CA ASP A 210 14.65 -13.76 12.79
C ASP A 210 14.13 -14.20 11.41
N PRO A 211 12.89 -13.83 10.98
CA PRO A 211 12.39 -14.21 9.66
C PRO A 211 13.12 -13.53 8.50
N PHE A 212 13.92 -12.50 8.77
CA PHE A 212 14.54 -11.66 7.74
C PHE A 212 16.06 -11.84 7.61
N ARG A 213 16.69 -12.70 8.41
CA ARG A 213 18.15 -12.88 8.41
C ARG A 213 18.73 -13.21 7.05
N SER A 214 18.01 -14.01 6.25
CA SER A 214 18.43 -14.44 4.91
C SER A 214 17.69 -13.73 3.79
N SER A 215 16.88 -12.72 4.11
CA SER A 215 16.07 -12.00 3.14
C SER A 215 16.92 -11.27 2.11
N PRO A 216 16.53 -11.31 0.82
CA PRO A 216 17.22 -10.56 -0.21
C PRO A 216 16.96 -9.06 -0.05
N SER A 217 17.97 -8.25 -0.35
CA SER A 217 17.85 -6.78 -0.42
C SER A 217 17.36 -6.27 -1.79
N SER A 218 17.09 -7.18 -2.72
CA SER A 218 16.72 -6.84 -4.10
C SER A 218 15.24 -6.50 -4.29
N THR A 219 14.40 -6.69 -3.28
CA THR A 219 12.98 -6.35 -3.34
C THR A 219 12.78 -4.85 -3.34
N PHE A 220 11.86 -4.38 -4.19
CA PHE A 220 11.58 -2.95 -4.33
C PHE A 220 10.74 -2.42 -3.15
N PHE A 221 9.71 -3.18 -2.75
CA PHE A 221 8.84 -2.88 -1.61
C PHE A 221 8.81 -4.03 -0.61
N HIS A 222 8.53 -3.71 0.66
CA HIS A 222 8.27 -4.65 1.75
C HIS A 222 6.95 -4.29 2.44
N ARG A 223 5.87 -4.20 1.66
CA ARG A 223 4.58 -3.75 2.19
C ARG A 223 3.98 -4.77 3.12
N LEU A 224 3.64 -4.33 4.29
CA LEU A 224 3.11 -5.14 5.39
C LEU A 224 1.70 -4.68 5.77
N SER A 225 0.95 -5.53 6.43
CA SER A 225 -0.43 -5.23 6.82
C SER A 225 -0.80 -5.90 8.11
N TRP A 226 -1.64 -5.25 8.91
CA TRP A 226 -2.21 -5.83 10.12
C TRP A 226 -3.51 -6.57 9.79
N THR A 227 -3.85 -7.58 10.60
CA THR A 227 -5.21 -8.15 10.59
C THR A 227 -6.21 -7.14 11.13
N PRO A 228 -7.50 -7.19 10.74
CA PRO A 228 -8.49 -6.19 11.16
C PRO A 228 -8.68 -6.05 12.66
N ASP A 229 -8.35 -7.11 13.45
CA ASP A 229 -8.36 -7.07 14.91
C ASP A 229 -7.02 -6.62 15.52
N GLY A 230 -6.03 -6.33 14.69
CA GLY A 230 -4.69 -5.95 15.11
C GLY A 230 -3.92 -7.07 15.85
N LYS A 231 -4.38 -8.31 15.84
CA LYS A 231 -3.70 -9.41 16.54
C LYS A 231 -2.44 -9.89 15.86
N PHE A 232 -2.42 -9.80 14.53
CA PHE A 232 -1.30 -10.28 13.74
C PHE A 232 -0.85 -9.23 12.74
N LEU A 233 0.47 -9.17 12.56
CA LEU A 233 1.12 -8.40 11.51
C LEU A 233 1.65 -9.38 10.46
N LEU A 234 1.19 -9.23 9.23
CA LEU A 234 1.71 -9.95 8.07
C LEU A 234 2.86 -9.15 7.45
N THR A 235 3.96 -9.83 7.21
CA THR A 235 5.18 -9.19 6.74
C THR A 235 5.57 -9.71 5.37
N ALA A 236 6.16 -8.84 4.56
CA ALA A 236 6.77 -9.21 3.28
C ALA A 236 8.25 -9.57 3.43
N ASN A 237 8.83 -10.15 2.39
CA ASN A 237 10.27 -10.41 2.24
C ASN A 237 10.88 -11.27 3.36
N ALA A 238 10.13 -12.16 3.98
CA ALA A 238 10.62 -13.11 4.98
C ALA A 238 11.11 -14.39 4.33
N MET A 239 11.96 -15.14 5.04
CA MET A 239 12.46 -16.44 4.61
C MET A 239 12.41 -17.46 5.75
N ASN A 240 12.09 -18.71 5.38
CA ASN A 240 12.22 -19.86 6.26
C ASN A 240 13.18 -20.87 5.60
N GLY A 241 14.43 -20.89 6.05
CA GLY A 241 15.49 -21.56 5.34
C GLY A 241 15.66 -21.00 3.91
N PRO A 242 15.61 -21.83 2.87
CA PRO A 242 15.70 -21.38 1.47
C PRO A 242 14.35 -20.93 0.88
N VAL A 243 13.27 -20.98 1.65
CA VAL A 243 11.90 -20.75 1.15
C VAL A 243 11.46 -19.33 1.43
N PHE A 244 10.91 -18.64 0.41
CA PHE A 244 10.30 -17.33 0.55
C PHE A 244 8.93 -17.45 1.19
N VAL A 245 8.67 -16.64 2.20
CA VAL A 245 7.43 -16.68 2.98
C VAL A 245 6.93 -15.28 3.32
N SER A 246 5.66 -15.19 3.70
CA SER A 246 5.15 -14.07 4.50
C SER A 246 5.11 -14.54 5.95
N SER A 247 5.87 -13.90 6.83
CA SER A 247 5.85 -14.24 8.25
C SER A 247 4.70 -13.54 8.95
N ILE A 248 4.05 -14.25 9.86
CA ILE A 248 2.96 -13.76 10.69
C ILE A 248 3.54 -13.48 12.08
N VAL A 249 3.51 -12.23 12.49
CA VAL A 249 4.00 -11.77 13.78
C VAL A 249 2.83 -11.56 14.72
N GLU A 250 2.84 -12.23 15.87
CA GLU A 250 1.80 -12.10 16.87
C GLU A 250 2.00 -10.83 17.71
N ARG A 251 0.92 -10.10 17.94
CA ARG A 251 0.93 -8.89 18.76
C ARG A 251 1.32 -9.17 20.21
N TYR A 252 2.03 -8.26 20.83
CA TYR A 252 2.55 -8.28 22.21
C TYR A 252 3.67 -9.29 22.47
N THR A 253 3.59 -10.51 21.97
CA THR A 253 4.67 -11.49 22.08
C THR A 253 5.78 -11.21 21.06
N TRP A 254 5.39 -10.61 19.93
CA TRP A 254 6.23 -10.36 18.76
C TRP A 254 6.90 -11.63 18.22
N ALA A 255 6.32 -12.79 18.57
CA ALA A 255 6.72 -14.08 18.04
C ALA A 255 6.34 -14.20 16.56
N SER A 256 7.18 -14.88 15.78
CA SER A 256 7.03 -15.04 14.32
C SER A 256 7.09 -16.51 13.89
N ASP A 257 6.43 -17.38 14.67
CA ASP A 257 6.47 -18.83 14.50
C ASP A 257 5.64 -19.33 13.32
N LEU A 258 4.72 -18.50 12.81
CA LEU A 258 3.82 -18.83 11.71
C LEU A 258 4.25 -18.12 10.42
N ALA A 259 4.09 -18.83 9.30
CA ALA A 259 4.36 -18.25 7.98
C ALA A 259 3.43 -18.82 6.91
N LEU A 260 3.13 -17.98 5.91
CA LEU A 260 2.41 -18.38 4.70
C LEU A 260 3.43 -18.71 3.61
N VAL A 261 3.37 -19.94 3.11
CA VAL A 261 4.32 -20.51 2.15
C VAL A 261 3.60 -20.78 0.83
N GLY A 262 4.10 -20.23 -0.29
CA GLY A 262 3.43 -20.47 -1.57
C GLY A 262 4.05 -19.74 -2.77
N HIS A 263 5.16 -19.05 -2.56
CA HIS A 263 5.84 -18.28 -3.60
C HIS A 263 7.26 -18.80 -3.88
N GLU A 264 7.68 -18.70 -5.13
CA GLU A 264 9.01 -19.13 -5.58
C GLU A 264 10.06 -18.02 -5.46
N HIS A 265 9.61 -16.76 -5.33
CA HIS A 265 10.44 -15.57 -5.15
C HIS A 265 9.91 -14.73 -3.99
N ALA A 266 10.66 -13.67 -3.66
CA ALA A 266 10.37 -12.81 -2.52
C ALA A 266 8.97 -12.19 -2.61
N VAL A 267 8.24 -12.27 -1.49
CA VAL A 267 6.95 -11.60 -1.32
C VAL A 267 7.21 -10.10 -1.19
N SER A 268 6.60 -9.29 -2.05
CA SER A 268 6.77 -7.83 -2.05
C SER A 268 5.68 -7.12 -1.24
N VAL A 269 4.50 -7.71 -1.20
CA VAL A 269 3.33 -7.14 -0.52
C VAL A 269 2.51 -8.21 0.18
N ALA A 270 2.12 -7.92 1.40
CA ALA A 270 1.11 -8.65 2.16
C ALA A 270 -0.03 -7.68 2.47
N ALA A 271 -1.23 -7.99 2.00
CA ALA A 271 -2.43 -7.18 2.20
C ALA A 271 -3.49 -8.01 2.93
N CYS A 272 -4.00 -7.47 4.02
CA CYS A 272 -5.10 -8.05 4.75
C CYS A 272 -6.39 -7.30 4.43
N SER A 273 -7.48 -8.02 4.14
CA SER A 273 -8.78 -7.37 4.00
C SER A 273 -9.15 -6.63 5.28
N PRO A 274 -9.60 -5.37 5.22
CA PRO A 274 -10.07 -4.65 6.40
C PRO A 274 -11.39 -5.22 6.94
N GLN A 275 -12.05 -6.09 6.20
CA GLN A 275 -13.33 -6.67 6.56
C GLN A 275 -13.21 -8.10 7.06
N TRP A 276 -14.04 -8.45 8.04
CA TRP A 276 -14.25 -9.80 8.47
C TRP A 276 -15.29 -10.50 7.59
N PHE A 277 -15.01 -11.76 7.28
CA PHE A 277 -15.94 -12.61 6.55
C PHE A 277 -16.57 -13.60 7.51
N GLN A 278 -17.91 -13.51 7.63
CA GLN A 278 -18.69 -14.41 8.49
C GLN A 278 -19.24 -15.57 7.66
N ARG A 279 -18.95 -16.80 8.09
CA ARG A 279 -19.63 -17.99 7.59
C ARG A 279 -20.69 -18.45 8.59
N PRO A 280 -21.81 -19.03 8.14
CA PRO A 280 -22.78 -19.62 9.05
C PRO A 280 -22.08 -20.66 9.94
N ASP A 281 -22.35 -20.58 11.24
CA ASP A 281 -21.87 -21.53 12.27
C ASP A 281 -20.33 -21.67 12.39
N GLN A 282 -19.56 -20.69 11.89
CA GLN A 282 -18.10 -20.66 12.02
C GLN A 282 -17.64 -19.31 12.57
N PRO A 283 -16.47 -19.27 13.22
CA PRO A 283 -15.89 -17.99 13.64
C PRO A 283 -15.59 -17.11 12.42
N PRO A 284 -15.63 -15.77 12.59
CA PRO A 284 -15.26 -14.86 11.52
C PRO A 284 -13.81 -15.10 11.08
N VAL A 285 -13.58 -14.97 9.77
CA VAL A 285 -12.28 -15.18 9.15
C VAL A 285 -11.80 -13.91 8.47
N SER A 286 -10.49 -13.70 8.47
CA SER A 286 -9.84 -12.65 7.68
C SER A 286 -9.26 -13.25 6.39
N VAL A 287 -9.24 -12.45 5.34
CA VAL A 287 -8.65 -12.79 4.04
C VAL A 287 -7.34 -12.04 3.90
N VAL A 288 -6.32 -12.76 3.47
CA VAL A 288 -4.98 -12.22 3.21
C VAL A 288 -4.62 -12.50 1.77
N ALA A 289 -4.08 -11.51 1.09
CA ALA A 289 -3.50 -11.65 -0.23
C ALA A 289 -1.99 -11.36 -0.19
N LEU A 290 -1.20 -12.17 -0.86
CA LEU A 290 0.24 -12.00 -1.01
C LEU A 290 0.59 -11.82 -2.47
N GLY A 291 1.40 -10.81 -2.77
CA GLY A 291 1.96 -10.56 -4.09
C GLY A 291 3.47 -10.67 -4.08
N ALA A 292 4.05 -11.32 -5.08
CA ALA A 292 5.46 -11.61 -5.08
C ALA A 292 6.18 -11.28 -6.40
N GLN A 293 7.50 -11.41 -6.37
CA GLN A 293 8.36 -11.20 -7.54
C GLN A 293 8.25 -12.30 -8.59
N ASP A 294 7.64 -13.44 -8.25
CA ASP A 294 7.32 -14.52 -9.18
C ASP A 294 6.07 -14.25 -10.03
N GLN A 295 5.56 -13.03 -10.02
CA GLN A 295 4.39 -12.59 -10.80
C GLN A 295 3.08 -13.29 -10.37
N THR A 296 3.06 -13.90 -9.20
CA THR A 296 1.90 -14.62 -8.67
C THR A 296 1.24 -13.86 -7.53
N VAL A 297 -0.06 -14.10 -7.38
CA VAL A 297 -0.85 -13.69 -6.23
C VAL A 297 -1.41 -14.92 -5.55
N SER A 298 -1.26 -15.02 -4.25
CA SER A 298 -1.90 -16.04 -3.43
C SER A 298 -2.89 -15.42 -2.46
N VAL A 299 -4.07 -16.03 -2.34
CA VAL A 299 -5.12 -15.59 -1.41
C VAL A 299 -5.33 -16.65 -0.34
N TRP A 300 -5.33 -16.21 0.90
CA TRP A 300 -5.41 -17.04 2.10
C TRP A 300 -6.59 -16.64 2.96
N VAL A 301 -7.08 -17.60 3.73
CA VAL A 301 -8.12 -17.38 4.74
C VAL A 301 -7.62 -17.89 6.07
N THR A 302 -7.76 -17.09 7.12
CA THR A 302 -7.34 -17.48 8.47
C THR A 302 -8.00 -18.80 8.89
N GLY A 303 -7.24 -19.68 9.56
CA GLY A 303 -7.70 -21.00 9.98
C GLY A 303 -7.64 -22.10 8.90
N ILE A 304 -7.22 -21.77 7.67
CA ILE A 304 -7.02 -22.74 6.58
C ILE A 304 -5.53 -22.81 6.26
N PRO A 305 -4.88 -23.99 6.35
CA PRO A 305 -3.43 -24.13 6.17
C PRO A 305 -2.97 -24.11 4.70
N ARG A 306 -3.86 -23.87 3.75
CA ARG A 306 -3.58 -23.82 2.32
C ARG A 306 -4.17 -22.57 1.71
N PRO A 307 -3.56 -22.01 0.66
CA PRO A 307 -4.14 -20.88 -0.07
C PRO A 307 -5.50 -21.26 -0.66
N LEU A 308 -6.44 -20.34 -0.60
CA LEU A 308 -7.74 -20.48 -1.26
C LEU A 308 -7.59 -20.40 -2.79
N LEU A 309 -6.66 -19.57 -3.24
CA LEU A 309 -6.37 -19.30 -4.64
C LEU A 309 -4.88 -19.01 -4.80
N VAL A 310 -4.31 -19.52 -5.90
CA VAL A 310 -3.02 -19.06 -6.43
C VAL A 310 -3.24 -18.66 -7.87
N ALA A 311 -3.12 -17.37 -8.16
CA ALA A 311 -3.26 -16.82 -9.49
C ALA A 311 -1.86 -16.70 -10.13
N ARG A 312 -1.65 -17.41 -11.24
CA ARG A 312 -0.44 -17.40 -12.05
C ARG A 312 -0.76 -16.86 -13.43
N ASP A 313 0.23 -16.36 -14.12
CA ASP A 313 0.14 -15.89 -15.51
C ASP A 313 -0.84 -14.72 -15.73
N LEU A 314 -1.23 -14.01 -14.64
CA LEU A 314 -2.06 -12.81 -14.71
C LEU A 314 -1.24 -11.53 -14.87
N PHE A 315 0.01 -11.55 -14.45
CA PHE A 315 0.89 -10.38 -14.43
C PHE A 315 2.15 -10.65 -15.26
N GLU A 316 2.51 -9.68 -16.09
CA GLU A 316 3.77 -9.71 -16.87
C GLU A 316 4.99 -9.31 -16.02
N ARG A 317 4.78 -8.75 -14.83
CA ARG A 317 5.81 -8.23 -13.93
C ARG A 317 5.48 -8.52 -12.47
N HIS A 318 6.42 -8.21 -11.61
CA HIS A 318 6.29 -8.37 -10.16
C HIS A 318 5.05 -7.64 -9.64
N VAL A 319 4.35 -8.27 -8.69
CA VAL A 319 3.24 -7.65 -7.96
C VAL A 319 3.83 -6.74 -6.88
N MET A 320 3.59 -5.45 -6.99
CA MET A 320 4.23 -4.44 -6.15
C MET A 320 3.31 -3.85 -5.07
N ASP A 321 1.99 -3.88 -5.32
CA ASP A 321 1.00 -3.37 -4.38
C ASP A 321 -0.33 -4.10 -4.52
N MET A 322 -1.08 -4.15 -3.42
CA MET A 322 -2.42 -4.73 -3.34
C MET A 322 -3.21 -4.03 -2.23
N GLN A 323 -4.54 -3.98 -2.41
CA GLN A 323 -5.46 -3.43 -1.42
C GLN A 323 -6.83 -4.11 -1.50
#